data_32f9b6380fb29ef7cf3ac4f452eb5161
#
_entry.id   32f9b6380fb29ef7cf3ac4f452eb5161
#
_cell.length_a   1.000
_cell.length_b   1.000
_cell.length_c   1.000
_cell.angle_alpha   90.00
_cell.angle_beta   90.00
_cell.angle_gamma   90.00
#
_symmetry.space_group_name_H-M   'P 1'
#
loop_
_entity.id
_entity.type
_entity.pdbx_description
1 polymer ?
#
loop_
_entity_poly.entity_id
_entity_poly.type
_entity_poly.pdbx_seq_one_letter_code
_entity_poly.pdbx_strand_id
1 'polypeptide(L)'
;MSAEVGAATPRRGALPRLPWILLILSVALNLCFIGGALWARHEAWHAHLTPAERFEMVAEELSLTPDERTAFDRFVRTLRTRIRHMRESNEPLIEEIWSELAKPTPDDAAIDRNIDAAAANRHAFQVETSHALRAFLAALSPEHRSRFIELAKNRQSRDAPPLLRQLAP
;
A
#
# COMPACT_ATOMS: atom_id res chain seq x y z
N MET A 1 -62.53 64.09 -5.52
CA MET A 1 -61.74 63.29 -4.67
C MET A 1 -61.59 61.93 -5.27
N SER A 2 -60.54 61.74 -6.05
CA SER A 2 -60.25 60.49 -6.76
C SER A 2 -59.11 59.75 -6.04
N ALA A 3 -59.42 58.57 -5.56
CA ALA A 3 -58.44 57.72 -4.93
C ALA A 3 -57.76 56.82 -5.96
N GLU A 4 -56.50 57.03 -6.23
CA GLU A 4 -55.69 56.12 -7.04
C GLU A 4 -55.34 54.87 -6.24
N VAL A 5 -55.84 53.76 -6.73
CA VAL A 5 -55.45 52.42 -6.23
C VAL A 5 -54.17 52.01 -6.93
N GLY A 6 -53.05 52.09 -6.17
CA GLY A 6 -51.74 51.64 -6.63
C GLY A 6 -51.69 50.13 -6.72
N ALA A 7 -51.61 49.61 -7.93
CA ALA A 7 -51.39 48.18 -8.22
C ALA A 7 -49.97 47.78 -7.83
N ALA A 8 -49.83 46.99 -6.77
CA ALA A 8 -48.58 46.32 -6.39
C ALA A 8 -48.24 45.19 -7.34
N THR A 9 -47.20 45.34 -8.15
CA THR A 9 -46.64 44.29 -8.99
C THR A 9 -45.96 43.20 -8.12
N PRO A 10 -46.32 41.94 -8.26
CA PRO A 10 -45.63 40.88 -7.53
C PRO A 10 -44.23 40.69 -8.13
N ARG A 11 -43.20 40.91 -7.31
CA ARG A 11 -41.82 40.52 -7.61
C ARG A 11 -41.75 39.01 -7.77
N ARG A 12 -41.60 38.53 -8.99
CA ARG A 12 -41.26 37.15 -9.33
C ARG A 12 -39.88 36.83 -8.76
N GLY A 13 -39.87 36.19 -7.59
CA GLY A 13 -38.66 35.73 -6.93
C GLY A 13 -37.95 34.68 -7.75
N ALA A 14 -36.66 34.92 -7.99
CA ALA A 14 -35.73 33.99 -8.64
C ALA A 14 -35.40 32.81 -7.73
N LEU A 15 -36.29 31.82 -7.59
CA LEU A 15 -36.11 30.65 -6.74
C LEU A 15 -36.27 29.28 -7.43
N PRO A 16 -35.99 29.09 -8.73
CA PRO A 16 -35.96 27.73 -9.25
C PRO A 16 -34.56 27.10 -9.37
N ARG A 17 -33.49 27.82 -9.01
CA ARG A 17 -32.13 27.29 -9.21
C ARG A 17 -31.59 26.52 -7.99
N LEU A 18 -32.00 26.86 -6.77
CA LEU A 18 -31.53 26.23 -5.55
C LEU A 18 -31.83 24.71 -5.47
N PRO A 19 -33.03 24.22 -5.75
CA PRO A 19 -33.30 22.78 -5.75
C PRO A 19 -32.50 22.02 -6.81
N TRP A 20 -32.23 22.63 -7.96
CA TRP A 20 -31.39 22.03 -9.00
C TRP A 20 -29.92 21.95 -8.58
N ILE A 21 -29.40 22.96 -7.90
CA ILE A 21 -28.02 22.96 -7.35
C ILE A 21 -27.91 21.87 -6.28
N LEU A 22 -28.90 21.75 -5.39
CA LEU A 22 -28.91 20.71 -4.36
C LEU A 22 -29.00 19.30 -4.99
N LEU A 23 -29.79 19.13 -6.05
CA LEU A 23 -29.89 17.87 -6.77
C LEU A 23 -28.56 17.48 -7.41
N ILE A 24 -27.92 18.42 -8.12
CA ILE A 24 -26.62 18.20 -8.78
C ILE A 24 -25.56 17.86 -7.72
N LEU A 25 -25.50 18.58 -6.60
CA LEU A 25 -24.57 18.32 -5.51
C LEU A 25 -24.80 16.94 -4.89
N SER A 26 -26.06 16.55 -4.68
CA SER A 26 -26.42 15.22 -4.18
C SER A 26 -26.00 14.10 -5.13
N VAL A 27 -26.25 14.27 -6.43
CA VAL A 27 -25.82 13.31 -7.46
C VAL A 27 -24.29 13.22 -7.53
N ALA A 28 -23.59 14.34 -7.50
CA ALA A 28 -22.13 14.39 -7.50
C ALA A 28 -21.54 13.68 -6.26
N LEU A 29 -22.13 13.91 -5.07
CA LEU A 29 -21.73 13.26 -3.84
C LEU A 29 -21.93 11.74 -3.90
N ASN A 30 -23.07 11.29 -4.43
CA ASN A 30 -23.34 9.87 -4.61
C ASN A 30 -22.39 9.22 -5.62
N LEU A 31 -22.08 9.90 -6.73
CA LEU A 31 -21.10 9.41 -7.71
C LEU A 31 -19.68 9.34 -7.13
N CYS A 32 -19.28 10.32 -6.31
CA CYS A 32 -18.01 10.27 -5.58
C CYS A 32 -18.00 9.11 -4.57
N PHE A 33 -19.10 8.84 -3.88
CA PHE A 33 -19.19 7.74 -2.94
C PHE A 33 -19.13 6.37 -3.65
N ILE A 34 -19.87 6.22 -4.76
CA ILE A 34 -19.85 5.01 -5.57
C ILE A 34 -18.46 4.81 -6.20
N GLY A 35 -17.87 5.87 -6.78
CA GLY A 35 -16.52 5.83 -7.34
C GLY A 35 -15.47 5.50 -6.30
N GLY A 36 -15.55 6.10 -5.11
CA GLY A 36 -14.68 5.82 -3.98
C GLY A 36 -14.84 4.39 -3.45
N ALA A 37 -16.07 3.89 -3.37
CA ALA A 37 -16.36 2.51 -2.94
C ALA A 37 -15.88 1.47 -3.98
N LEU A 38 -16.05 1.74 -5.27
CA LEU A 38 -15.52 0.87 -6.33
C LEU A 38 -13.99 0.87 -6.37
N TRP A 39 -13.36 2.03 -6.18
CA TRP A 39 -11.92 2.14 -6.09
C TRP A 39 -11.36 1.44 -4.84
N ALA A 40 -11.97 1.67 -3.66
CA ALA A 40 -11.61 0.98 -2.43
C ALA A 40 -11.82 -0.54 -2.52
N ARG A 41 -12.85 -1.00 -3.25
CA ARG A 41 -13.10 -2.42 -3.48
C ARG A 41 -12.09 -3.03 -4.44
N HIS A 42 -11.65 -2.28 -5.45
CA HIS A 42 -10.57 -2.70 -6.34
C HIS A 42 -9.23 -2.80 -5.59
N GLU A 43 -8.91 -1.81 -4.78
CA GLU A 43 -7.73 -1.81 -3.90
C GLU A 43 -7.80 -2.96 -2.87
N ALA A 44 -8.98 -3.16 -2.24
CA ALA A 44 -9.22 -4.24 -1.30
C ALA A 44 -9.12 -5.62 -1.94
N TRP A 45 -9.53 -5.80 -3.20
CA TRP A 45 -9.38 -7.06 -3.93
C TRP A 45 -7.90 -7.45 -4.04
N HIS A 46 -7.02 -6.50 -4.34
CA HIS A 46 -5.56 -6.75 -4.36
C HIS A 46 -4.95 -6.91 -2.96
N ALA A 47 -5.57 -6.32 -1.93
CA ALA A 47 -5.14 -6.47 -0.54
C ALA A 47 -5.53 -7.84 0.06
N HIS A 48 -6.54 -8.52 -0.47
CA HIS A 48 -6.99 -9.83 0.00
C HIS A 48 -6.19 -11.01 -0.58
N LEU A 49 -5.34 -10.78 -1.58
CA LEU A 49 -4.46 -11.81 -2.09
C LEU A 49 -3.47 -12.22 -1.02
N THR A 50 -3.45 -13.50 -0.71
CA THR A 50 -2.44 -14.06 0.18
C THR A 50 -1.04 -13.84 -0.40
N PRO A 51 0.02 -13.80 0.42
CA PRO A 51 1.38 -13.74 -0.10
C PRO A 51 1.70 -14.85 -1.11
N ALA A 52 1.05 -16.00 -0.98
CA ALA A 52 1.19 -17.12 -1.92
C ALA A 52 0.64 -16.77 -3.31
N GLU A 53 -0.59 -16.25 -3.37
CA GLU A 53 -1.27 -15.86 -4.61
C GLU A 53 -0.53 -14.72 -5.34
N ARG A 54 0.05 -13.78 -4.57
CA ARG A 54 0.89 -12.71 -5.15
C ARG A 54 2.14 -13.25 -5.83
N PHE A 55 2.78 -14.27 -5.25
CA PHE A 55 3.94 -14.91 -5.87
C PHE A 55 3.54 -15.74 -7.09
N GLU A 56 2.40 -16.41 -7.03
CA GLU A 56 1.86 -17.17 -8.16
C GLU A 56 1.60 -16.27 -9.36
N MET A 57 0.92 -15.14 -9.17
CA MET A 57 0.71 -14.15 -10.23
C MET A 57 2.01 -13.67 -10.88
N VAL A 58 3.08 -13.47 -10.09
CA VAL A 58 4.38 -13.09 -10.64
C VAL A 58 4.95 -14.18 -11.53
N ALA A 59 4.86 -15.43 -11.10
CA ALA A 59 5.36 -16.56 -11.86
C ALA A 59 4.59 -16.79 -13.16
N GLU A 60 3.27 -16.59 -13.14
CA GLU A 60 2.40 -16.65 -14.34
C GLU A 60 2.70 -15.51 -15.31
N GLU A 61 2.83 -14.27 -14.80
CA GLU A 61 3.13 -13.08 -15.60
C GLU A 61 4.48 -13.19 -16.32
N LEU A 62 5.45 -13.87 -15.70
CA LEU A 62 6.77 -14.10 -16.27
C LEU A 62 6.80 -15.29 -17.27
N SER A 63 5.79 -16.17 -17.27
CA SER A 63 5.77 -17.37 -18.09
C SER A 63 7.03 -18.23 -17.94
N LEU A 64 7.46 -18.45 -16.68
CA LEU A 64 8.70 -19.13 -16.35
C LEU A 64 8.74 -20.56 -16.90
N THR A 65 9.91 -20.96 -17.40
CA THR A 65 10.18 -22.37 -17.76
C THR A 65 10.15 -23.26 -16.50
N PRO A 66 10.00 -24.60 -16.62
CA PRO A 66 9.97 -25.50 -15.46
C PRO A 66 11.17 -25.37 -14.52
N ASP A 67 12.36 -25.16 -15.07
CA ASP A 67 13.60 -25.00 -14.28
C ASP A 67 13.63 -23.63 -13.56
N GLU A 68 13.24 -22.55 -14.25
CA GLU A 68 13.12 -21.21 -13.68
C GLU A 68 12.02 -21.18 -12.61
N ARG A 69 10.92 -21.91 -12.83
CA ARG A 69 9.86 -22.07 -11.83
C ARG A 69 10.37 -22.76 -10.57
N THR A 70 11.16 -23.83 -10.73
CA THR A 70 11.78 -24.52 -9.59
C THR A 70 12.70 -23.57 -8.80
N ALA A 71 13.49 -22.73 -9.50
CA ALA A 71 14.34 -21.72 -8.88
C ALA A 71 13.51 -20.64 -8.17
N PHE A 72 12.41 -20.19 -8.77
CA PHE A 72 11.46 -19.25 -8.16
C PHE A 72 10.84 -19.80 -6.88
N ASP A 73 10.34 -21.03 -6.89
CA ASP A 73 9.74 -21.66 -5.73
C ASP A 73 10.74 -21.82 -4.58
N ARG A 74 12.01 -22.10 -4.88
CA ARG A 74 13.09 -22.14 -3.89
C ARG A 74 13.32 -20.77 -3.29
N PHE A 75 13.38 -19.72 -4.11
CA PHE A 75 13.51 -18.35 -3.67
C PHE A 75 12.36 -17.94 -2.75
N VAL A 76 11.10 -18.21 -3.15
CA VAL A 76 9.92 -17.88 -2.35
C VAL A 76 9.92 -18.62 -1.01
N ARG A 77 10.28 -19.89 -0.98
CA ARG A 77 10.40 -20.65 0.29
C ARG A 77 11.46 -20.04 1.20
N THR A 78 12.63 -19.73 0.65
CA THR A 78 13.71 -19.07 1.40
C THR A 78 13.24 -17.75 1.98
N LEU A 79 12.61 -16.90 1.16
CA LEU A 79 12.10 -15.60 1.59
C LEU A 79 11.07 -15.72 2.73
N ARG A 80 10.11 -16.65 2.62
CA ARG A 80 9.11 -16.90 3.68
C ARG A 80 9.76 -17.33 5.00
N THR A 81 10.75 -18.22 4.95
CA THR A 81 11.48 -18.66 6.14
C THR A 81 12.24 -17.51 6.79
N ARG A 82 12.89 -16.65 5.98
CA ARG A 82 13.64 -15.49 6.48
C ARG A 82 12.74 -14.42 7.09
N ILE A 83 11.59 -14.15 6.47
CA ILE A 83 10.57 -13.22 7.03
C ILE A 83 10.10 -13.71 8.40
N ARG A 84 9.78 -15.00 8.51
CA ARG A 84 9.35 -15.59 9.77
C ARG A 84 10.42 -15.43 10.84
N HIS A 85 11.64 -15.85 10.55
CA HIS A 85 12.77 -15.74 11.49
C HIS A 85 13.01 -14.30 11.94
N MET A 86 12.99 -13.32 11.00
CA MET A 86 13.16 -11.92 11.35
C MET A 86 12.02 -11.43 12.28
N ARG A 87 10.78 -11.84 12.05
CA ARG A 87 9.64 -11.49 12.92
C ARG A 87 9.82 -12.09 14.31
N GLU A 88 10.08 -13.39 14.39
CA GLU A 88 10.26 -14.11 15.64
C GLU A 88 11.43 -13.52 16.47
N SER A 89 12.50 -13.06 15.81
CA SER A 89 13.64 -12.42 16.46
C SER A 89 13.36 -10.97 16.91
N ASN A 90 12.47 -10.26 16.22
CA ASN A 90 12.17 -8.84 16.53
C ASN A 90 11.00 -8.68 17.50
N GLU A 91 10.05 -9.62 17.52
CA GLU A 91 8.86 -9.54 18.37
C GLU A 91 9.19 -9.31 19.85
N PRO A 92 10.07 -10.08 20.49
CA PRO A 92 10.43 -9.86 21.90
C PRO A 92 11.12 -8.50 22.13
N LEU A 93 11.94 -8.04 21.18
CA LEU A 93 12.60 -6.73 21.28
C LEU A 93 11.59 -5.58 21.25
N ILE A 94 10.59 -5.69 20.39
CA ILE A 94 9.50 -4.70 20.26
C ILE A 94 8.62 -4.71 21.53
N GLU A 95 8.29 -5.88 22.04
CA GLU A 95 7.53 -6.00 23.30
C GLU A 95 8.27 -5.37 24.49
N GLU A 96 9.59 -5.57 24.56
CA GLU A 96 10.42 -4.97 25.61
C GLU A 96 10.47 -3.44 25.47
N ILE A 97 10.58 -2.90 24.26
CA ILE A 97 10.50 -1.45 24.00
C ILE A 97 9.17 -0.90 24.53
N TRP A 98 8.05 -1.53 24.21
CA TRP A 98 6.73 -1.08 24.68
C TRP A 98 6.59 -1.18 26.19
N SER A 99 7.16 -2.25 26.78
CA SER A 99 7.20 -2.44 28.22
C SER A 99 8.01 -1.35 28.93
N GLU A 100 9.15 -0.95 28.39
CA GLU A 100 9.95 0.15 28.91
C GLU A 100 9.23 1.49 28.81
N LEU A 101 8.64 1.79 27.63
CA LEU A 101 7.89 3.03 27.41
C LEU A 101 6.65 3.18 28.31
N ALA A 102 6.11 2.07 28.82
CA ALA A 102 4.97 2.09 29.76
C ALA A 102 5.37 2.41 31.21
N LYS A 103 6.65 2.43 31.54
CA LYS A 103 7.13 2.75 32.90
C LYS A 103 7.05 4.24 33.19
N PRO A 104 6.85 4.67 34.45
CA PRO A 104 6.90 6.09 34.83
C PRO A 104 8.27 6.76 34.55
N THR A 105 9.34 5.98 34.58
CA THR A 105 10.71 6.38 34.23
C THR A 105 11.31 5.32 33.30
N PRO A 106 11.14 5.49 31.98
CA PRO A 106 11.71 4.57 30.99
C PRO A 106 13.24 4.54 31.04
N ASP A 107 13.84 3.39 30.77
CA ASP A 107 15.29 3.27 30.55
C ASP A 107 15.60 3.47 29.06
N ASP A 108 15.99 4.71 28.69
CA ASP A 108 16.32 5.07 27.31
C ASP A 108 17.45 4.18 26.75
N ALA A 109 18.43 3.79 27.57
CA ALA A 109 19.52 2.92 27.13
C ALA A 109 19.05 1.48 26.82
N ALA A 110 18.02 1.00 27.51
CA ALA A 110 17.41 -0.30 27.20
C ALA A 110 16.62 -0.22 25.89
N ILE A 111 15.86 0.86 25.67
CA ILE A 111 15.10 1.13 24.45
C ILE A 111 16.06 1.18 23.25
N ASP A 112 17.15 1.96 23.36
CA ASP A 112 18.13 2.12 22.28
C ASP A 112 18.80 0.78 21.93
N ARG A 113 19.20 -0.01 22.92
CA ARG A 113 19.77 -1.36 22.68
C ARG A 113 18.81 -2.26 21.90
N ASN A 114 17.53 -2.25 22.23
CA ASN A 114 16.53 -3.08 21.56
C ASN A 114 16.24 -2.58 20.14
N ILE A 115 16.24 -1.25 19.91
CA ILE A 115 16.13 -0.65 18.58
C ILE A 115 17.34 -1.08 17.72
N ASP A 116 18.54 -1.00 18.24
CA ASP A 116 19.77 -1.37 17.53
C ASP A 116 19.77 -2.87 17.19
N ALA A 117 19.37 -3.73 18.12
CA ALA A 117 19.26 -5.17 17.90
C ALA A 117 18.23 -5.48 16.80
N ALA A 118 17.06 -4.83 16.84
CA ALA A 118 16.03 -4.99 15.80
C ALA A 118 16.51 -4.46 14.43
N ALA A 119 17.31 -3.39 14.41
CA ALA A 119 17.91 -2.87 13.20
C ALA A 119 18.95 -3.84 12.62
N ALA A 120 19.78 -4.45 13.46
CA ALA A 120 20.75 -5.47 13.05
C ALA A 120 20.07 -6.69 12.43
N ASN A 121 18.97 -7.19 13.04
CA ASN A 121 18.17 -8.29 12.49
C ASN A 121 17.59 -7.94 11.10
N ARG A 122 17.06 -6.71 10.92
CA ARG A 122 16.57 -6.24 9.62
C ARG A 122 17.67 -6.15 8.58
N HIS A 123 18.86 -5.67 8.98
CA HIS A 123 20.00 -5.61 8.08
C HIS A 123 20.44 -7.02 7.64
N ALA A 124 20.57 -7.96 8.56
CA ALA A 124 20.88 -9.36 8.24
C ALA A 124 19.87 -9.96 7.27
N PHE A 125 18.55 -9.74 7.52
CA PHE A 125 17.48 -10.16 6.61
C PHE A 125 17.63 -9.56 5.20
N GLN A 126 17.96 -8.28 5.09
CA GLN A 126 18.16 -7.61 3.77
C GLN A 126 19.34 -8.22 3.01
N VAL A 127 20.46 -8.45 3.67
CA VAL A 127 21.66 -9.07 3.08
C VAL A 127 21.35 -10.48 2.59
N GLU A 128 20.77 -11.32 3.43
CA GLU A 128 20.44 -12.70 3.10
C GLU A 128 19.39 -12.80 1.97
N THR A 129 18.38 -11.92 1.99
CA THR A 129 17.37 -11.85 0.93
C THR A 129 18.00 -11.41 -0.39
N SER A 130 18.95 -10.48 -0.38
CA SER A 130 19.65 -10.05 -1.59
C SER A 130 20.54 -11.15 -2.17
N HIS A 131 21.14 -12.02 -1.34
CA HIS A 131 21.85 -13.21 -1.79
C HIS A 131 20.91 -14.22 -2.46
N ALA A 132 19.76 -14.50 -1.84
CA ALA A 132 18.76 -15.41 -2.40
C ALA A 132 18.19 -14.88 -3.72
N LEU A 133 17.91 -13.56 -3.79
CA LEU A 133 17.45 -12.90 -5.02
C LEU A 133 18.49 -13.00 -6.14
N ARG A 134 19.76 -12.75 -5.85
CA ARG A 134 20.84 -12.89 -6.85
C ARG A 134 20.93 -14.30 -7.40
N ALA A 135 20.85 -15.30 -6.53
CA ALA A 135 20.86 -16.71 -6.93
C ALA A 135 19.67 -17.05 -7.84
N PHE A 136 18.47 -16.54 -7.51
CA PHE A 136 17.30 -16.68 -8.37
C PHE A 136 17.47 -15.99 -9.72
N LEU A 137 17.91 -14.72 -9.74
CA LEU A 137 18.13 -13.97 -10.98
C LEU A 137 19.20 -14.62 -11.87
N ALA A 138 20.19 -15.28 -11.30
CA ALA A 138 21.20 -16.02 -12.05
C ALA A 138 20.62 -17.27 -12.76
N ALA A 139 19.53 -17.83 -12.24
CA ALA A 139 18.85 -18.98 -12.85
C ALA A 139 17.85 -18.58 -13.94
N LEU A 140 17.53 -17.28 -14.10
CA LEU A 140 16.64 -16.79 -15.14
C LEU A 140 17.39 -16.55 -16.46
N SER A 141 16.68 -16.74 -17.57
CA SER A 141 17.10 -16.24 -18.89
C SER A 141 17.26 -14.70 -18.86
N PRO A 142 18.08 -14.09 -19.72
CA PRO A 142 18.26 -12.63 -19.76
C PRO A 142 16.94 -11.88 -19.94
N GLU A 143 16.02 -12.41 -20.72
CA GLU A 143 14.70 -11.83 -20.97
C GLU A 143 13.83 -11.85 -19.71
N HIS A 144 13.65 -13.01 -19.08
CA HIS A 144 12.84 -13.14 -17.86
C HIS A 144 13.45 -12.36 -16.69
N ARG A 145 14.78 -12.26 -16.62
CA ARG A 145 15.48 -11.44 -15.62
C ARG A 145 15.12 -9.96 -15.76
N SER A 146 15.21 -9.43 -17.01
CA SER A 146 14.87 -8.03 -17.28
C SER A 146 13.43 -7.73 -16.93
N ARG A 147 12.50 -8.61 -17.35
CA ARG A 147 11.07 -8.49 -17.08
C ARG A 147 10.75 -8.55 -15.57
N PHE A 148 11.40 -9.45 -14.84
CA PHE A 148 11.25 -9.52 -13.39
C PHE A 148 11.69 -8.23 -12.70
N ILE A 149 12.82 -7.65 -13.10
CA ILE A 149 13.34 -6.39 -12.53
C ILE A 149 12.37 -5.23 -12.81
N GLU A 150 11.80 -5.14 -14.01
CA GLU A 150 10.79 -4.14 -14.35
C GLU A 150 9.52 -4.28 -13.50
N LEU A 151 9.01 -5.50 -13.35
CA LEU A 151 7.85 -5.78 -12.50
C LEU A 151 8.11 -5.39 -11.04
N ALA A 152 9.29 -5.70 -10.51
CA ALA A 152 9.67 -5.35 -9.15
C ALA A 152 9.74 -3.83 -8.94
N LYS A 153 10.35 -3.09 -9.88
CA LYS A 153 10.42 -1.62 -9.86
C LYS A 153 9.03 -0.98 -9.93
N ASN A 154 8.18 -1.45 -10.84
CA ASN A 154 6.82 -0.92 -11.02
C ASN A 154 5.94 -1.14 -9.80
N ARG A 155 6.08 -2.28 -9.10
CA ARG A 155 5.37 -2.55 -7.84
C ARG A 155 5.87 -1.63 -6.72
N GLN A 156 7.18 -1.49 -6.56
CA GLN A 156 7.76 -0.59 -5.56
C GLN A 156 7.29 0.87 -5.75
N SER A 157 7.17 1.33 -7.00
CA SER A 157 6.69 2.68 -7.31
C SER A 157 5.20 2.85 -7.01
N ARG A 158 4.38 1.79 -7.14
CA ARG A 158 2.95 1.83 -6.82
C ARG A 158 2.69 1.81 -5.31
N ASP A 159 3.50 1.04 -4.56
CA ASP A 159 3.38 0.89 -3.11
C ASP A 159 4.04 2.05 -2.34
N ALA A 160 4.78 2.94 -3.01
CA ALA A 160 5.37 4.12 -2.41
C ALA A 160 4.27 5.10 -1.94
N PRO A 161 4.37 5.64 -0.70
CA PRO A 161 3.45 6.66 -0.22
C PRO A 161 3.33 7.83 -1.19
N PRO A 162 2.14 8.44 -1.35
CA PRO A 162 1.90 9.51 -2.32
C PRO A 162 2.88 10.67 -2.21
N LEU A 163 3.34 11.00 -0.99
CA LEU A 163 4.33 12.03 -0.73
C LEU A 163 5.71 11.71 -1.31
N LEU A 164 6.12 10.44 -1.32
CA LEU A 164 7.40 10.04 -1.88
C LEU A 164 7.39 9.96 -3.42
N ARG A 165 6.21 9.75 -4.04
CA ARG A 165 6.06 9.81 -5.51
C ARG A 165 6.27 11.21 -6.07
N GLN A 166 5.99 12.26 -5.28
CA GLN A 166 6.15 13.66 -5.70
C GLN A 166 7.60 14.16 -5.56
N LEU A 167 8.45 13.41 -4.85
CA LEU A 167 9.87 13.75 -4.62
C LEU A 167 10.82 12.95 -5.52
N ALA A 168 10.29 12.02 -6.32
CA ALA A 168 11.09 11.34 -7.34
C ALA A 168 11.35 12.29 -8.52
N PRO A 169 12.60 12.44 -8.96
CA PRO A 169 12.99 13.32 -10.07
C PRO A 169 12.38 12.86 -11.39
#